data_ffd69114dc73920d209d26e42743c5ad
#
_entry.id   ffd69114dc73920d209d26e42743c5ad
#
_cell.length_a   1.000
_cell.length_b   1.000
_cell.length_c   1.000
_cell.angle_alpha   90.00
_cell.angle_beta   90.00
_cell.angle_gamma   90.00
#
_symmetry.space_group_name_H-M   'P 1'
#
loop_
_entity.id
_entity.type
_entity.pdbx_description
1 polymer ?
#
loop_
_entity_poly.entity_id
_entity_poly.type
_entity_poly.pdbx_seq_one_letter_code
_entity_poly.pdbx_strand_id
1 'polypeptide(L)'
;MEFKVIIAGGRDFNDYELLKKKCDYYLSNLDRADVVVVSGAARGADKLGEQYAKERGYKIDSHPADWDKYGKSAGYRRNKEMVDIASAAICFWDGKSKGTKHTIDLCEEKGIPCKIVKYE
;
A
#
# COMPACT_ATOMS: atom_id res chain seq x y z
N MET A 1 -0.79 -15.95 12.47
CA MET A 1 -1.73 -14.80 12.41
C MET A 1 -1.30 -13.88 11.30
N GLU A 2 -2.24 -13.47 10.45
CA GLU A 2 -1.90 -12.61 9.30
C GLU A 2 -1.65 -11.17 9.71
N PHE A 3 -0.61 -10.58 9.13
CA PHE A 3 -0.32 -9.17 9.22
C PHE A 3 -0.52 -8.56 7.84
N LYS A 4 -1.58 -7.81 7.67
CA LYS A 4 -1.96 -7.24 6.37
C LYS A 4 -1.43 -5.82 6.26
N VAL A 5 -0.45 -5.63 5.37
CA VAL A 5 0.20 -4.34 5.19
C VAL A 5 -0.12 -3.78 3.81
N ILE A 6 -0.66 -2.57 3.77
CA ILE A 6 -0.86 -1.84 2.51
C ILE A 6 0.51 -1.31 2.07
N ILE A 7 0.87 -1.54 0.80
CA ILE A 7 2.00 -0.83 0.18
C ILE A 7 1.39 0.01 -0.92
N ALA A 8 1.41 1.31 -0.76
CA ALA A 8 0.73 2.25 -1.64
C ALA A 8 1.60 3.48 -1.90
N GLY A 9 1.20 4.28 -2.87
CA GLY A 9 1.92 5.52 -3.17
C GLY A 9 1.59 6.06 -4.54
N GLY A 10 2.42 6.99 -5.00
CA GLY A 10 2.21 7.68 -6.26
C GLY A 10 2.28 6.78 -7.47
N ARG A 11 1.50 7.12 -8.48
CA ARG A 11 1.48 6.39 -9.76
C ARG A 11 2.77 6.59 -10.57
N ASP A 12 3.51 7.63 -10.26
CA ASP A 12 4.80 7.96 -10.87
C ASP A 12 6.00 7.46 -10.06
N PHE A 13 5.74 6.82 -8.94
CA PHE A 13 6.82 6.30 -8.10
C PHE A 13 7.49 5.12 -8.80
N ASN A 14 8.81 5.18 -8.97
CA ASN A 14 9.57 4.15 -9.68
C ASN A 14 10.88 3.75 -9.01
N ASP A 15 11.07 4.12 -7.75
CA ASP A 15 12.31 3.81 -7.02
C ASP A 15 12.17 2.49 -6.25
N TYR A 16 12.34 1.39 -6.97
CA TYR A 16 12.14 0.07 -6.39
C TYR A 16 13.15 -0.24 -5.28
N GLU A 17 14.40 0.23 -5.41
CA GLU A 17 15.42 0.00 -4.38
C GLU A 17 15.04 0.67 -3.06
N LEU A 18 14.49 1.89 -3.14
CA LEU A 18 14.00 2.58 -1.95
C LEU A 18 12.83 1.81 -1.33
N LEU A 19 11.90 1.33 -2.16
CA LEU A 19 10.75 0.58 -1.68
C LEU A 19 11.21 -0.69 -0.95
N LYS A 20 12.14 -1.44 -1.54
CA LYS A 20 12.66 -2.66 -0.92
C LYS A 20 13.32 -2.36 0.43
N LYS A 21 14.15 -1.34 0.45
CA LYS A 21 14.89 -0.97 1.66
C LYS A 21 13.94 -0.64 2.80
N LYS A 22 12.94 0.20 2.52
CA LYS A 22 12.01 0.64 3.56
C LYS A 22 11.07 -0.48 4.00
N CYS A 23 10.54 -1.24 3.05
CA CYS A 23 9.65 -2.34 3.40
C CYS A 23 10.39 -3.43 4.17
N ASP A 24 11.62 -3.76 3.78
CA ASP A 24 12.43 -4.72 4.54
C ASP A 24 12.64 -4.24 5.97
N TYR A 25 12.91 -2.95 6.13
CA TYR A 25 13.11 -2.37 7.46
C TYR A 25 11.88 -2.54 8.35
N TYR A 26 10.70 -2.20 7.82
CA TYR A 26 9.46 -2.24 8.60
C TYR A 26 8.94 -3.66 8.81
N LEU A 27 9.25 -4.60 7.92
CA LEU A 27 8.71 -5.95 7.97
C LEU A 27 9.71 -6.99 8.46
N SER A 28 10.93 -6.58 8.82
CA SER A 28 12.04 -7.49 9.15
C SER A 28 11.77 -8.40 10.36
N ASN A 29 10.95 -7.96 11.29
CA ASN A 29 10.67 -8.72 12.52
C ASN A 29 9.47 -9.66 12.37
N LEU A 30 8.85 -9.69 11.20
CA LEU A 30 7.65 -10.49 10.98
C LEU A 30 8.00 -11.79 10.25
N ASP A 31 7.27 -12.85 10.59
CA ASP A 31 7.39 -14.11 9.87
C ASP A 31 6.81 -13.95 8.47
N ARG A 32 7.58 -14.36 7.45
CA ARG A 32 7.14 -14.28 6.06
C ARG A 32 5.78 -14.92 5.82
N ALA A 33 5.50 -16.03 6.51
CA ALA A 33 4.23 -16.75 6.35
C ALA A 33 3.03 -15.93 6.83
N ASP A 34 3.27 -14.95 7.70
CA ASP A 34 2.20 -14.14 8.27
C ASP A 34 1.91 -12.86 7.48
N VAL A 35 2.82 -12.44 6.60
CA VAL A 35 2.70 -11.15 5.91
C VAL A 35 1.83 -11.29 4.65
N VAL A 36 0.83 -10.41 4.54
CA VAL A 36 0.03 -10.26 3.32
C VAL A 36 0.17 -8.82 2.85
N VAL A 37 0.60 -8.63 1.61
CA VAL A 37 0.70 -7.30 1.02
C VAL A 37 -0.64 -6.97 0.37
N VAL A 38 -1.28 -5.91 0.85
CA VAL A 38 -2.55 -5.42 0.34
C VAL A 38 -2.25 -4.36 -0.71
N SER A 39 -2.69 -4.59 -1.95
CA SER A 39 -2.34 -3.73 -3.08
C SER A 39 -3.59 -3.18 -3.78
N GLY A 40 -3.53 -1.91 -4.15
CA GLY A 40 -4.58 -1.29 -4.95
C GLY A 40 -4.45 -1.55 -6.43
N ALA A 41 -3.41 -2.26 -6.86
CA ALA A 41 -3.18 -2.68 -8.25
C ALA A 41 -3.04 -1.53 -9.25
N ALA A 42 -2.81 -0.30 -8.78
CA ALA A 42 -2.52 0.84 -9.66
C ALA A 42 -1.04 0.79 -10.09
N ARG A 43 -0.72 1.53 -11.15
CA ARG A 43 0.69 1.65 -11.56
C ARG A 43 1.51 2.35 -10.48
N GLY A 44 2.83 2.28 -10.60
CA GLY A 44 3.73 2.92 -9.65
C GLY A 44 3.93 2.12 -8.39
N ALA A 45 3.80 2.75 -7.22
CA ALA A 45 4.10 2.12 -5.95
C ALA A 45 3.31 0.82 -5.71
N ASP A 46 2.04 0.77 -6.11
CA ASP A 46 1.22 -0.41 -5.92
C ASP A 46 1.82 -1.63 -6.64
N LYS A 47 2.17 -1.46 -7.92
CA LYS A 47 2.76 -2.56 -8.70
C LYS A 47 4.14 -2.94 -8.20
N LEU A 48 4.94 -1.96 -7.77
CA LEU A 48 6.25 -2.26 -7.18
C LEU A 48 6.09 -3.01 -5.86
N GLY A 49 5.07 -2.70 -5.08
CA GLY A 49 4.75 -3.43 -3.87
C GLY A 49 4.38 -4.88 -4.14
N GLU A 50 3.65 -5.13 -5.23
CA GLU A 50 3.32 -6.50 -5.65
C GLU A 50 4.59 -7.26 -6.09
N GLN A 51 5.48 -6.59 -6.83
CA GLN A 51 6.75 -7.18 -7.22
C GLN A 51 7.59 -7.54 -5.98
N TYR A 52 7.64 -6.63 -5.02
CA TYR A 52 8.34 -6.85 -3.76
C TYR A 52 7.77 -8.07 -3.02
N ALA A 53 6.44 -8.18 -2.94
CA ALA A 53 5.80 -9.30 -2.28
C ALA A 53 6.17 -10.62 -2.94
N LYS A 54 6.21 -10.65 -4.27
CA LYS A 54 6.62 -11.85 -5.01
C LYS A 54 8.06 -12.26 -4.71
N GLU A 55 8.95 -11.27 -4.68
CA GLU A 55 10.38 -11.54 -4.41
C GLU A 55 10.59 -12.03 -2.98
N ARG A 56 9.81 -11.57 -2.03
CA ARG A 56 9.93 -11.98 -0.62
C ARG A 56 9.10 -13.20 -0.25
N GLY A 57 8.24 -13.67 -1.17
CA GLY A 57 7.37 -14.82 -0.90
C GLY A 57 6.19 -14.47 -0.01
N TYR A 58 5.78 -13.20 0.01
CA TYR A 58 4.57 -12.78 0.74
C TYR A 58 3.33 -13.00 -0.12
N LYS A 59 2.20 -13.24 0.53
CA LYS A 59 0.91 -13.29 -0.15
C LYS A 59 0.50 -11.89 -0.61
N ILE A 60 -0.26 -11.84 -1.70
CA ILE A 60 -0.77 -10.58 -2.24
C ILE A 60 -2.28 -10.62 -2.19
N ASP A 61 -2.89 -9.56 -1.64
CA ASP A 61 -4.33 -9.35 -1.64
C ASP A 61 -4.60 -8.11 -2.47
N SER A 62 -5.08 -8.31 -3.69
CA SER A 62 -5.23 -7.23 -4.68
C SER A 62 -6.65 -6.67 -4.67
N HIS A 63 -6.75 -5.36 -4.62
CA HIS A 63 -8.01 -4.62 -4.59
C HIS A 63 -8.04 -3.58 -5.71
N PRO A 64 -8.21 -4.01 -6.97
CA PRO A 64 -8.29 -3.05 -8.07
C PRO A 64 -9.54 -2.20 -7.94
N ALA A 65 -9.42 -0.92 -8.28
CA ALA A 65 -10.57 -0.01 -8.27
C ALA A 65 -11.51 -0.36 -9.42
N ASP A 66 -12.81 -0.36 -9.15
CA ASP A 66 -13.83 -0.66 -10.17
C ASP A 66 -14.33 0.64 -10.79
N TRP A 67 -13.55 1.16 -11.72
CA TRP A 67 -13.85 2.42 -12.40
C TRP A 67 -15.14 2.35 -13.22
N ASP A 68 -15.47 1.18 -13.76
CA ASP A 68 -16.68 0.99 -14.56
C ASP A 68 -17.93 1.13 -13.70
N LYS A 69 -17.88 0.63 -12.47
CA LYS A 69 -19.04 0.65 -11.57
C LYS A 69 -19.18 1.98 -10.85
N TYR A 70 -18.06 2.54 -10.35
CA TYR A 70 -18.09 3.68 -9.44
C TYR A 70 -17.55 4.99 -10.04
N GLY A 71 -17.01 4.94 -11.25
CA GLY A 71 -16.47 6.14 -11.89
C GLY A 71 -15.38 6.78 -11.05
N LYS A 72 -15.45 8.10 -10.89
CA LYS A 72 -14.41 8.88 -10.21
C LYS A 72 -14.21 8.50 -8.75
N SER A 73 -15.21 7.93 -8.08
CA SER A 73 -15.09 7.56 -6.68
C SER A 73 -14.46 6.19 -6.47
N ALA A 74 -14.17 5.44 -7.53
CA ALA A 74 -13.69 4.06 -7.42
C ALA A 74 -12.39 3.95 -6.62
N GLY A 75 -11.43 4.86 -6.85
CA GLY A 75 -10.16 4.85 -6.12
C GLY A 75 -10.35 5.07 -4.63
N TYR A 76 -11.21 5.99 -4.25
CA TYR A 76 -11.47 6.28 -2.83
C TYR A 76 -12.21 5.13 -2.16
N ARG A 77 -13.14 4.50 -2.85
CA ARG A 77 -13.84 3.31 -2.30
C ARG A 77 -12.87 2.15 -2.09
N ARG A 78 -11.99 1.91 -3.05
CA ARG A 78 -10.96 0.88 -2.95
C ARG A 78 -10.01 1.16 -1.78
N ASN A 79 -9.60 2.43 -1.59
CA ASN A 79 -8.73 2.80 -0.48
C ASN A 79 -9.38 2.49 0.87
N LYS A 80 -10.67 2.81 1.02
CA LYS A 80 -11.42 2.51 2.23
C LYS A 80 -11.49 1.01 2.50
N GLU A 81 -11.74 0.24 1.46
CA GLU A 81 -11.80 -1.22 1.52
C GLU A 81 -10.48 -1.80 2.03
N MET A 82 -9.36 -1.31 1.50
CA MET A 82 -8.04 -1.77 1.93
C MET A 82 -7.75 -1.43 3.39
N VAL A 83 -8.03 -0.19 3.78
CA VAL A 83 -7.74 0.25 5.15
C VAL A 83 -8.61 -0.50 6.14
N ASP A 84 -9.85 -0.82 5.78
CA ASP A 84 -10.76 -1.56 6.67
C ASP A 84 -10.20 -2.92 7.08
N ILE A 85 -9.41 -3.56 6.24
CA ILE A 85 -8.86 -4.90 6.52
C ILE A 85 -7.39 -4.87 6.93
N ALA A 86 -6.71 -3.74 6.82
CA ALA A 86 -5.27 -3.68 7.01
C ALA A 86 -4.86 -3.58 8.48
N SER A 87 -3.69 -4.14 8.77
CA SER A 87 -3.02 -4.00 10.07
C SER A 87 -2.15 -2.76 10.11
N ALA A 88 -1.59 -2.36 8.98
CA ALA A 88 -0.69 -1.22 8.86
C ALA A 88 -0.57 -0.80 7.40
N ALA A 89 0.11 0.32 7.16
CA ALA A 89 0.38 0.78 5.80
C ALA A 89 1.79 1.37 5.69
N ILE A 90 2.38 1.24 4.51
CA ILE A 90 3.63 1.90 4.13
C ILE A 90 3.30 2.67 2.85
N CYS A 91 3.35 4.00 2.92
CA CYS A 91 2.95 4.87 1.82
C CYS A 91 4.14 5.67 1.31
N PHE A 92 4.38 5.57 -0.01
CA PHE A 92 5.42 6.33 -0.69
C PHE A 92 4.76 7.56 -1.32
N TRP A 93 4.95 8.71 -0.70
CA TRP A 93 4.18 9.92 -0.98
C TRP A 93 5.07 11.09 -1.38
N ASP A 94 4.71 11.76 -2.48
CA ASP A 94 5.42 12.93 -2.98
C ASP A 94 4.99 14.24 -2.29
N GLY A 95 4.05 14.16 -1.36
CA GLY A 95 3.48 15.32 -0.69
C GLY A 95 2.35 15.98 -1.45
N LYS A 96 1.98 15.47 -2.61
CA LYS A 96 0.97 16.09 -3.49
C LYS A 96 -0.14 15.14 -3.91
N SER A 97 0.14 13.86 -4.07
CA SER A 97 -0.85 12.88 -4.54
C SER A 97 -2.03 12.80 -3.59
N LYS A 98 -3.22 13.10 -4.12
CA LYS A 98 -4.47 13.09 -3.32
C LYS A 98 -4.89 11.68 -2.93
N GLY A 99 -4.69 10.71 -3.82
CA GLY A 99 -5.05 9.32 -3.54
C GLY A 99 -4.24 8.74 -2.40
N THR A 100 -2.93 9.01 -2.38
CA THR A 100 -2.05 8.55 -1.31
C THR A 100 -2.41 9.25 0.00
N LYS A 101 -2.66 10.56 -0.06
CA LYS A 101 -3.08 11.33 1.13
C LYS A 101 -4.37 10.76 1.71
N HIS A 102 -5.31 10.37 0.85
CA HIS A 102 -6.56 9.77 1.29
C HIS A 102 -6.31 8.47 2.08
N THR A 103 -5.43 7.60 1.58
CA THR A 103 -5.06 6.38 2.30
C THR A 103 -4.45 6.70 3.65
N ILE A 104 -3.53 7.68 3.70
CA ILE A 104 -2.90 8.11 4.94
C ILE A 104 -3.95 8.59 5.95
N ASP A 105 -4.88 9.43 5.50
CA ASP A 105 -5.94 9.97 6.36
C ASP A 105 -6.85 8.85 6.89
N LEU A 106 -7.20 7.88 6.06
CA LEU A 106 -8.01 6.75 6.48
C LEU A 106 -7.31 5.90 7.55
N CYS A 107 -6.00 5.69 7.39
CA CYS A 107 -5.21 4.98 8.38
C CYS A 107 -5.23 5.71 9.73
N GLU A 108 -5.08 7.02 9.69
CA GLU A 108 -5.12 7.86 10.89
C GLU A 108 -6.48 7.76 11.58
N GLU A 109 -7.56 7.84 10.82
CA GLU A 109 -8.92 7.71 11.35
C GLU A 109 -9.15 6.35 12.02
N LYS A 110 -8.65 5.28 11.40
CA LYS A 110 -8.81 3.93 11.95
C LYS A 110 -7.87 3.67 13.12
N GLY A 111 -6.78 4.43 13.23
CA GLY A 111 -5.79 4.24 14.29
C GLY A 111 -4.78 3.14 14.01
N ILE A 112 -4.53 2.82 12.73
CA ILE A 112 -3.49 1.85 12.38
C ILE A 112 -2.19 2.57 12.03
N PRO A 113 -1.02 1.93 12.26
CA PRO A 113 0.26 2.52 11.91
C PRO A 113 0.35 2.79 10.41
N CYS A 114 0.84 3.96 10.05
CA CYS A 114 1.07 4.32 8.66
C CYS A 114 2.46 4.95 8.56
N LYS A 115 3.37 4.25 7.89
CA LYS A 115 4.73 4.77 7.69
C LYS A 115 4.75 5.52 6.36
N ILE A 116 5.11 6.79 6.42
CA ILE A 116 5.14 7.66 5.25
C ILE A 116 6.58 7.84 4.82
N VAL A 117 6.87 7.46 3.57
CA VAL A 117 8.18 7.65 2.96
C VAL A 117 8.03 8.72 1.90
N LYS A 118 8.60 9.90 2.15
CA LYS A 118 8.54 11.01 1.19
C LYS A 118 9.55 10.81 0.07
N TYR A 119 9.15 11.14 -1.16
CA TYR A 119 10.05 11.15 -2.32
C TYR A 119 9.73 12.36 -3.20
N GLU A 120 10.64 12.70 -4.08
CA GLU A 120 10.46 13.83 -5.01
C GLU A 120 10.13 13.37 -6.42
#